data_bc8faaeaf2912b1e0a44c745b99841d7
#
_entry.id   bc8faaeaf2912b1e0a44c745b99841d7
#
_cell.length_a   1.000
_cell.length_b   1.000
_cell.length_c   1.000
_cell.angle_alpha   90.00
_cell.angle_beta   90.00
_cell.angle_gamma   90.00
#
_symmetry.space_group_name_H-M   'P 1'
#
loop_
_entity.id
_entity.type
_entity.pdbx_description
1 polymer ?
#
loop_
_entity_poly.entity_id
_entity_poly.type
_entity_poly.pdbx_seq_one_letter_code
_entity_poly.pdbx_strand_id
1 'polypeptide(L)'
;GPGSAIGQGWAALTGGRLVFSFAGILLASVLVNLPLMVQPAQRAFEAVGAPLRDAAASCGLSPWAAFWRVELPLAWPGLATGAVLAFAHTLGEFGVVLMVGGAIPGETATLSLAIYDRVQAFDMAGAVRLALLLLAISLA
;
A
#
# COMPACT_ATOMS: atom_id res chain seq x y z
N GLY A 1 -16.91 11.86 -6.43
CA GLY A 1 -17.78 12.36 -5.35
C GLY A 1 -18.97 11.45 -5.10
N PRO A 2 -19.80 11.69 -4.06
CA PRO A 2 -20.94 10.81 -3.71
C PRO A 2 -21.95 10.63 -4.84
N GLY A 3 -22.02 11.54 -5.80
CA GLY A 3 -22.90 11.48 -6.99
C GLY A 3 -22.29 10.80 -8.22
N SER A 4 -21.06 10.29 -8.15
CA SER A 4 -20.46 9.57 -9.27
C SER A 4 -21.01 8.14 -9.38
N ALA A 5 -21.02 7.57 -10.61
CA ALA A 5 -21.44 6.19 -10.84
C ALA A 5 -20.70 5.16 -9.94
N ILE A 6 -19.41 5.40 -9.70
CA ILE A 6 -18.57 4.58 -8.82
C ILE A 6 -19.04 4.72 -7.36
N GLY A 7 -19.32 5.94 -6.90
CA GLY A 7 -19.80 6.18 -5.52
C GLY A 7 -21.19 5.60 -5.28
N GLN A 8 -22.08 5.67 -6.26
CA GLN A 8 -23.41 5.06 -6.19
C GLN A 8 -23.35 3.54 -6.22
N GLY A 9 -22.51 2.95 -7.08
CA GLY A 9 -22.30 1.50 -7.11
C GLY A 9 -21.72 0.97 -5.80
N TRP A 10 -20.77 1.69 -5.20
CA TRP A 10 -20.23 1.33 -3.90
C TRP A 10 -21.27 1.39 -2.78
N ALA A 11 -22.07 2.48 -2.75
CA ALA A 11 -23.12 2.63 -1.75
C ALA A 11 -24.20 1.54 -1.87
N ALA A 12 -24.50 1.10 -3.10
CA ALA A 12 -25.43 0.01 -3.34
C ALA A 12 -24.90 -1.36 -2.86
N LEU A 13 -23.57 -1.58 -2.93
CA LEU A 13 -22.95 -2.84 -2.55
C LEU A 13 -22.63 -2.93 -1.05
N THR A 14 -22.25 -1.81 -0.43
CA THR A 14 -21.74 -1.79 0.95
C THR A 14 -22.62 -1.03 1.94
N GLY A 15 -23.61 -0.28 1.45
CA GLY A 15 -24.46 0.58 2.26
C GLY A 15 -23.76 1.83 2.82
N GLY A 16 -22.45 2.04 2.49
CA GLY A 16 -21.61 3.09 3.06
C GLY A 16 -21.12 4.11 2.03
N ARG A 17 -20.56 5.22 2.52
CA ARG A 17 -19.92 6.23 1.67
C ARG A 17 -18.51 5.77 1.32
N LEU A 18 -18.11 5.94 0.05
CA LEU A 18 -16.72 5.69 -0.38
C LEU A 18 -15.80 6.84 0.06
N VAL A 19 -16.24 8.08 -0.13
CA VAL A 19 -15.50 9.29 0.28
C VAL A 19 -15.78 9.58 1.76
N PHE A 20 -14.78 10.05 2.48
CA PHE A 20 -14.81 10.27 3.93
C PHE A 20 -15.09 8.98 4.74
N SER A 21 -14.51 7.88 4.29
CA SER A 21 -14.57 6.59 4.99
C SER A 21 -13.21 5.89 5.00
N PHE A 22 -13.00 5.02 5.98
CA PHE A 22 -11.80 4.19 6.05
C PHE A 22 -11.62 3.31 4.80
N ALA A 23 -12.72 2.74 4.28
CA ALA A 23 -12.69 1.94 3.05
C ALA A 23 -12.24 2.75 1.83
N GLY A 24 -12.66 4.01 1.73
CA GLY A 24 -12.20 4.92 0.68
C GLY A 24 -10.71 5.23 0.76
N ILE A 25 -10.19 5.50 1.97
CA ILE A 25 -8.75 5.69 2.19
C ILE A 25 -7.99 4.42 1.80
N LEU A 26 -8.44 3.25 2.25
CA LEU A 26 -7.78 1.97 1.96
C LEU A 26 -7.68 1.72 0.45
N LEU A 27 -8.79 1.88 -0.28
CA LEU A 27 -8.81 1.71 -1.74
C LEU A 27 -7.89 2.71 -2.44
N ALA A 28 -7.96 4.00 -2.06
CA ALA A 28 -7.11 5.02 -2.65
C ALA A 28 -5.62 4.75 -2.37
N SER A 29 -5.28 4.37 -1.13
CA SER A 29 -3.91 4.01 -0.74
C SER A 29 -3.40 2.80 -1.51
N VAL A 30 -4.21 1.75 -1.68
CA VAL A 30 -3.84 0.59 -2.49
C VAL A 30 -3.54 1.00 -3.93
N LEU A 31 -4.41 1.80 -4.56
CA LEU A 31 -4.23 2.23 -5.94
C LEU A 31 -2.97 3.08 -6.14
N VAL A 32 -2.72 4.02 -5.23
CA VAL A 32 -1.54 4.90 -5.30
C VAL A 32 -0.24 4.13 -5.03
N ASN A 33 -0.27 3.14 -4.13
CA ASN A 33 0.89 2.33 -3.79
C ASN A 33 1.12 1.14 -4.75
N LEU A 34 0.17 0.82 -5.64
CA LEU A 34 0.30 -0.27 -6.62
C LEU A 34 1.62 -0.22 -7.39
N PRO A 35 2.06 0.93 -7.97
CA PRO A 35 3.32 0.98 -8.70
C PRO A 35 4.54 0.66 -7.84
N LEU A 36 4.53 1.04 -6.54
CA LEU A 36 5.63 0.76 -5.61
C LEU A 36 5.77 -0.73 -5.31
N MET A 37 4.69 -1.50 -5.39
CA MET A 37 4.71 -2.94 -5.22
C MET A 37 4.98 -3.67 -6.54
N VAL A 38 4.37 -3.21 -7.64
CA VAL A 38 4.44 -3.89 -8.94
C VAL A 38 5.84 -3.82 -9.54
N GLN A 39 6.53 -2.68 -9.46
CA GLN A 39 7.86 -2.52 -10.07
C GLN A 39 8.92 -3.47 -9.49
N PRO A 40 9.12 -3.56 -8.14
CA PRO A 40 10.04 -4.53 -7.57
C PRO A 40 9.62 -5.98 -7.84
N ALA A 41 8.32 -6.27 -7.80
CA ALA A 41 7.79 -7.59 -8.09
C ALA A 41 8.11 -8.01 -9.54
N GLN A 42 7.85 -7.14 -10.51
CA GLN A 42 8.15 -7.39 -11.91
C GLN A 42 9.63 -7.67 -12.13
N ARG A 43 10.50 -6.82 -11.58
CA ARG A 43 11.96 -7.01 -11.68
C ARG A 43 12.43 -8.32 -11.04
N ALA A 44 11.81 -8.72 -9.92
CA ALA A 44 12.13 -9.96 -9.25
C ALA A 44 11.77 -11.19 -10.11
N PHE A 45 10.61 -11.19 -10.77
CA PHE A 45 10.23 -12.26 -11.69
C PHE A 45 11.02 -12.24 -13.00
N GLU A 46 11.38 -11.07 -13.51
CA GLU A 46 12.26 -10.94 -14.68
C GLU A 46 13.68 -11.49 -14.40
N ALA A 47 14.18 -11.30 -13.18
CA ALA A 47 15.48 -11.81 -12.77
C ALA A 47 15.58 -13.34 -12.71
N VAL A 48 14.46 -14.05 -12.54
CA VAL A 48 14.43 -15.52 -12.61
C VAL A 48 14.88 -16.02 -14.00
N GLY A 49 14.56 -15.29 -15.05
CA GLY A 49 15.04 -15.55 -16.41
C GLY A 49 14.46 -16.80 -17.10
N ALA A 50 14.57 -16.77 -18.44
CA ALA A 50 14.13 -17.90 -19.27
C ALA A 50 14.92 -19.20 -19.03
N PRO A 51 16.26 -19.19 -18.85
CA PRO A 51 17.01 -20.44 -18.68
C PRO A 51 16.53 -21.28 -17.50
N LEU A 52 16.09 -20.66 -16.40
CA LEU A 52 15.62 -21.39 -15.24
C LEU A 52 14.23 -21.98 -15.44
N ARG A 53 13.38 -21.27 -16.18
CA ARG A 53 12.06 -21.79 -16.60
C ARG A 53 12.19 -22.99 -17.54
N ASP A 54 13.11 -22.89 -18.50
CA ASP A 54 13.41 -23.96 -19.46
C ASP A 54 13.97 -25.19 -18.75
N ALA A 55 14.85 -25.00 -17.75
CA ALA A 55 15.36 -26.08 -16.92
C ALA A 55 14.23 -26.75 -16.11
N ALA A 56 13.34 -25.96 -15.51
CA ALA A 56 12.18 -26.50 -14.78
C ALA A 56 11.25 -27.33 -15.71
N ALA A 57 11.01 -26.83 -16.91
CA ALA A 57 10.23 -27.56 -17.94
C ALA A 57 10.92 -28.86 -18.36
N SER A 58 12.26 -28.84 -18.53
CA SER A 58 13.05 -30.03 -18.86
C SER A 58 13.02 -31.09 -17.75
N CYS A 59 12.83 -30.66 -16.49
CA CYS A 59 12.59 -31.55 -15.35
C CYS A 59 11.14 -32.06 -15.27
N GLY A 60 10.30 -31.76 -16.24
CA GLY A 60 8.89 -32.23 -16.29
C GLY A 60 7.93 -31.44 -15.41
N LEU A 61 8.32 -30.26 -14.90
CA LEU A 61 7.43 -29.38 -14.14
C LEU A 61 6.42 -28.74 -15.09
N SER A 62 5.14 -28.79 -14.70
CA SER A 62 4.12 -27.98 -15.37
C SER A 62 4.38 -26.47 -15.11
N PRO A 63 3.89 -25.55 -15.95
CA PRO A 63 4.07 -24.12 -15.76
C PRO A 63 3.59 -23.64 -14.38
N TRP A 64 2.50 -24.18 -13.88
CA TRP A 64 1.97 -23.86 -12.55
C TRP A 64 2.86 -24.38 -11.42
N ALA A 65 3.40 -25.61 -11.57
CA ALA A 65 4.35 -26.15 -10.60
C ALA A 65 5.68 -25.38 -10.60
N ALA A 66 6.18 -24.98 -11.79
CA ALA A 66 7.36 -24.15 -11.93
C ALA A 66 7.18 -22.79 -11.26
N PHE A 67 6.03 -22.14 -11.45
CA PHE A 67 5.71 -20.88 -10.79
C PHE A 67 5.80 -20.99 -9.25
N TRP A 68 5.13 -21.95 -8.64
CA TRP A 68 5.09 -22.07 -7.17
C TRP A 68 6.36 -22.60 -6.55
N ARG A 69 7.08 -23.50 -7.23
CA ARG A 69 8.27 -24.20 -6.67
C ARG A 69 9.59 -23.53 -7.02
N VAL A 70 9.62 -22.73 -8.08
CA VAL A 70 10.87 -22.14 -8.60
C VAL A 70 10.76 -20.61 -8.64
N GLU A 71 9.81 -20.07 -9.43
CA GLU A 71 9.76 -18.64 -9.70
C GLU A 71 9.40 -17.83 -8.45
N LEU A 72 8.34 -18.20 -7.76
CA LEU A 72 7.85 -17.47 -6.60
C LEU A 72 8.85 -17.47 -5.41
N PRO A 73 9.48 -18.59 -5.03
CA PRO A 73 10.51 -18.57 -3.99
C PRO A 73 11.73 -17.71 -4.34
N LEU A 74 12.14 -17.72 -5.60
CA LEU A 74 13.27 -16.89 -6.06
C LEU A 74 12.91 -15.40 -6.18
N ALA A 75 11.67 -15.09 -6.55
CA ALA A 75 11.18 -13.72 -6.61
C ALA A 75 10.81 -13.15 -5.22
N TRP A 76 10.69 -14.00 -4.18
CA TRP A 76 10.23 -13.61 -2.84
C TRP A 76 10.98 -12.42 -2.24
N PRO A 77 12.34 -12.32 -2.29
CA PRO A 77 13.05 -11.17 -1.75
C PRO A 77 12.63 -9.83 -2.39
N GLY A 78 12.38 -9.84 -3.72
CA GLY A 78 11.90 -8.66 -4.42
C GLY A 78 10.44 -8.30 -4.07
N LEU A 79 9.60 -9.32 -3.88
CA LEU A 79 8.22 -9.12 -3.39
C LEU A 79 8.22 -8.53 -1.98
N ALA A 80 9.06 -9.05 -1.09
CA ALA A 80 9.21 -8.52 0.26
C ALA A 80 9.71 -7.07 0.25
N THR A 81 10.68 -6.74 -0.60
CA THR A 81 11.17 -5.37 -0.79
C THR A 81 10.03 -4.44 -1.24
N GLY A 82 9.25 -4.85 -2.23
CA GLY A 82 8.09 -4.08 -2.69
C GLY A 82 7.05 -3.86 -1.59
N ALA A 83 6.77 -4.89 -0.79
CA ALA A 83 5.83 -4.81 0.33
C ALA A 83 6.32 -3.84 1.42
N VAL A 84 7.60 -3.89 1.78
CA VAL A 84 8.21 -2.97 2.75
C VAL A 84 8.18 -1.53 2.26
N LEU A 85 8.52 -1.30 0.98
CA LEU A 85 8.46 0.04 0.37
C LEU A 85 7.03 0.60 0.35
N ALA A 86 6.06 -0.19 -0.07
CA ALA A 86 4.65 0.22 -0.09
C ALA A 86 4.14 0.50 1.34
N PHE A 87 4.51 -0.33 2.31
CA PHE A 87 4.16 -0.12 3.72
C PHE A 87 4.75 1.18 4.26
N ALA A 88 6.06 1.39 4.09
CA ALA A 88 6.74 2.59 4.58
C ALA A 88 6.17 3.87 3.93
N HIS A 89 5.88 3.82 2.62
CA HIS A 89 5.24 4.93 1.91
C HIS A 89 3.84 5.21 2.47
N THR A 90 3.03 4.16 2.68
CA THR A 90 1.66 4.31 3.19
C THR A 90 1.62 4.91 4.61
N LEU A 91 2.61 4.61 5.46
CA LEU A 91 2.70 5.21 6.80
C LEU A 91 2.90 6.73 6.74
N GLY A 92 3.67 7.21 5.76
CA GLY A 92 3.91 8.64 5.54
C GLY A 92 2.86 9.33 4.67
N GLU A 93 1.91 8.56 4.10
CA GLU A 93 0.93 9.11 3.16
C GLU A 93 -0.01 10.10 3.85
N PHE A 94 0.02 11.30 3.36
CA PHE A 94 -0.75 12.42 3.90
C PHE A 94 -1.78 12.94 2.89
N GLY A 95 -1.36 13.15 1.64
CA GLY A 95 -2.16 13.85 0.64
C GLY A 95 -3.44 13.12 0.26
N VAL A 96 -3.32 11.83 -0.06
CA VAL A 96 -4.47 10.99 -0.43
C VAL A 96 -5.41 10.81 0.76
N VAL A 97 -4.84 10.59 1.96
CA VAL A 97 -5.64 10.42 3.18
C VAL A 97 -6.44 11.68 3.49
N LEU A 98 -5.84 12.86 3.36
CA LEU A 98 -6.53 14.13 3.57
C LEU A 98 -7.63 14.36 2.51
N MET A 99 -7.31 14.14 1.23
CA MET A 99 -8.25 14.39 0.13
C MET A 99 -9.43 13.44 0.12
N VAL A 100 -9.22 12.17 0.42
CA VAL A 100 -10.26 11.12 0.36
C VAL A 100 -10.93 10.93 1.70
N GLY A 101 -10.17 11.01 2.79
CA GLY A 101 -10.63 10.75 4.15
C GLY A 101 -11.18 11.96 4.89
N GLY A 102 -10.70 13.18 4.58
CA GLY A 102 -11.16 14.42 5.19
C GLY A 102 -10.75 14.62 6.66
N ALA A 103 -9.79 13.84 7.17
CA ALA A 103 -9.25 13.96 8.53
C ALA A 103 -10.30 13.90 9.66
N ILE A 104 -11.30 13.04 9.54
CA ILE A 104 -12.37 12.93 10.55
C ILE A 104 -11.82 12.22 11.80
N PRO A 105 -11.83 12.87 12.99
CA PRO A 105 -11.35 12.27 14.22
C PRO A 105 -12.11 10.98 14.57
N GLY A 106 -11.35 9.91 14.86
CA GLY A 106 -11.91 8.60 15.20
C GLY A 106 -12.35 7.74 14.01
N GLU A 107 -12.39 8.28 12.78
CA GLU A 107 -12.78 7.54 11.57
C GLU A 107 -11.67 7.49 10.52
N THR A 108 -11.12 8.65 10.14
CA THR A 108 -10.19 8.79 9.02
C THR A 108 -8.90 9.55 9.38
N ALA A 109 -8.72 9.92 10.64
CA ALA A 109 -7.51 10.54 11.13
C ALA A 109 -6.37 9.51 11.20
N THR A 110 -5.25 9.80 10.52
CA THR A 110 -4.02 9.01 10.57
C THR A 110 -2.94 9.70 11.37
N LEU A 111 -1.87 8.97 11.70
CA LEU A 111 -0.75 9.56 12.45
C LEU A 111 -0.05 10.67 11.66
N SER A 112 0.08 10.53 10.33
CA SER A 112 0.62 11.58 9.46
C SER A 112 -0.25 12.84 9.47
N LEU A 113 -1.58 12.72 9.47
CA LEU A 113 -2.49 13.84 9.63
C LEU A 113 -2.39 14.49 11.01
N ALA A 114 -2.28 13.69 12.07
CA ALA A 114 -2.12 14.20 13.42
C ALA A 114 -0.82 15.03 13.59
N ILE A 115 0.26 14.63 12.92
CA ILE A 115 1.51 15.42 12.87
C ILE A 115 1.24 16.76 12.19
N TYR A 116 0.58 16.75 11.04
CA TYR A 116 0.24 17.96 10.29
C TYR A 116 -0.61 18.92 11.13
N ASP A 117 -1.65 18.43 11.79
CA ASP A 117 -2.54 19.24 12.64
C ASP A 117 -1.76 19.91 13.78
N ARG A 118 -0.79 19.20 14.41
CA ARG A 118 0.08 19.77 15.43
C ARG A 118 0.98 20.88 14.89
N VAL A 119 1.54 20.68 13.68
CA VAL A 119 2.34 21.72 13.01
C VAL A 119 1.47 22.97 12.72
N GLN A 120 0.27 22.77 12.20
CA GLN A 120 -0.66 23.87 11.93
C GLN A 120 -1.10 24.61 13.20
N ALA A 121 -1.20 23.91 14.33
CA ALA A 121 -1.48 24.46 15.64
C ALA A 121 -0.25 25.10 16.33
N PHE A 122 0.92 25.14 15.65
CA PHE A 122 2.20 25.62 16.21
C PHE A 122 2.68 24.81 17.42
N ASP A 123 2.14 23.60 17.66
CA ASP A 123 2.60 22.67 18.69
C ASP A 123 3.75 21.80 18.14
N MET A 124 4.92 22.41 18.02
CA MET A 124 6.12 21.73 17.50
C MET A 124 6.56 20.57 18.39
N ALA A 125 6.38 20.68 19.71
CA ALA A 125 6.75 19.61 20.64
C ALA A 125 5.86 18.38 20.47
N GLY A 126 4.56 18.57 20.29
CA GLY A 126 3.61 17.52 19.98
C GLY A 126 3.87 16.88 18.60
N ALA A 127 4.15 17.71 17.59
CA ALA A 127 4.48 17.24 16.24
C ALA A 127 5.73 16.34 16.24
N VAL A 128 6.80 16.75 16.92
CA VAL A 128 8.05 15.98 17.01
C VAL A 128 7.83 14.63 17.71
N ARG A 129 7.06 14.59 18.79
CA ARG A 129 6.76 13.31 19.49
C ARG A 129 6.04 12.33 18.59
N LEU A 130 5.03 12.80 17.84
CA LEU A 130 4.28 11.95 16.90
C LEU A 130 5.16 11.54 15.71
N ALA A 131 6.03 12.40 15.21
CA ALA A 131 6.97 12.08 14.15
C ALA A 131 7.98 11.01 14.57
N LEU A 132 8.52 11.10 15.80
CA LEU A 132 9.40 10.08 16.36
C LEU A 132 8.67 8.73 16.54
N LEU A 133 7.41 8.75 16.97
CA LEU A 133 6.59 7.55 17.05
C LEU A 133 6.39 6.91 15.67
N LEU A 134 6.04 7.72 14.66
CA LEU A 134 5.88 7.25 13.28
C LEU A 134 7.17 6.65 12.73
N LEU A 135 8.30 7.30 12.99
CA LEU A 135 9.62 6.81 12.60
C LEU A 135 9.94 5.46 13.28
N ALA A 136 9.67 5.34 14.58
CA ALA A 136 9.87 4.08 15.30
C ALA A 136 9.03 2.94 14.72
N ILE A 137 7.76 3.20 14.38
CA ILE A 137 6.87 2.21 13.73
C ILE A 137 7.37 1.83 12.33
N SER A 138 7.92 2.80 11.58
CA SER A 138 8.42 2.56 10.21
C SER A 138 9.71 1.74 10.17
N LEU A 139 10.48 1.75 11.27
CA LEU A 139 11.76 1.03 11.38
C LEU A 139 11.66 -0.32 12.11
N ALA A 140 10.49 -0.65 12.68
CA ALA A 140 10.25 -1.89 13.41
C ALA A 140 9.88 -3.05 12.49
#